data_9587bbdbd7cfe66585077eba8230d270
#
_entry.id   9587bbdbd7cfe66585077eba8230d270
#
_cell.length_a   1.000
_cell.length_b   1.000
_cell.length_c   1.000
_cell.angle_alpha   90.00
_cell.angle_beta   90.00
_cell.angle_gamma   90.00
#
_symmetry.space_group_name_H-M   'P 1'
#
loop_
_entity.id
_entity.type
_entity.pdbx_description
1 polymer ?
#
loop_
_entity_poly.entity_id
_entity_poly.type
_entity_poly.pdbx_seq_one_letter_code
_entity_poly.pdbx_strand_id
1 'polypeptide(L)'
;MIKESMYLSENITLKELTKSESAVRFGISNEPTEDVILNLQCLAANILQPVRNHFEKPLIITSGFRSPELCVKIGSTTTSQHTKGQAADFEINGIANKDLSDWIHQNLDYDQLILEFWKPEEPNSGWVHCSYKGQGENRKQYLRAFTENGKTKYEPMI
;
A
#
# COMPACT_ATOMS: atom_id res chain seq x y z
N MET A 1 20.99 -0.04 12.98
CA MET A 1 20.79 -1.10 11.98
C MET A 1 19.37 -1.63 12.04
N ILE A 2 18.70 -1.65 10.90
CA ILE A 2 17.33 -2.15 10.81
C ILE A 2 17.37 -3.68 10.73
N LYS A 3 16.61 -4.32 11.61
CA LYS A 3 16.56 -5.78 11.64
C LYS A 3 15.49 -6.26 10.66
N GLU A 4 15.87 -7.06 9.67
CA GLU A 4 14.93 -7.64 8.69
C GLU A 4 13.80 -8.42 9.36
N SER A 5 14.06 -9.02 10.52
CA SER A 5 13.08 -9.78 11.28
C SER A 5 12.15 -8.93 12.14
N MET A 6 12.22 -7.60 12.03
CA MET A 6 11.36 -6.72 12.82
C MET A 6 9.90 -6.85 12.39
N TYR A 7 9.01 -7.06 13.37
CA TYR A 7 7.57 -7.05 13.15
C TYR A 7 7.01 -5.66 13.43
N LEU A 8 6.18 -5.17 12.52
CA LEU A 8 5.46 -3.89 12.67
C LEU A 8 4.13 -4.10 13.39
N SER A 9 3.56 -5.28 13.25
CA SER A 9 2.37 -5.75 13.95
C SER A 9 2.45 -7.27 14.02
N GLU A 10 1.41 -7.92 14.55
CA GLU A 10 1.43 -9.38 14.78
C GLU A 10 1.87 -10.20 13.57
N ASN A 11 1.35 -9.86 12.38
CA ASN A 11 1.62 -10.63 11.16
C ASN A 11 2.33 -9.84 10.05
N ILE A 12 2.66 -8.58 10.28
CA ILE A 12 3.23 -7.70 9.25
C ILE A 12 4.67 -7.35 9.61
N THR A 13 5.60 -7.65 8.70
CA THR A 13 7.03 -7.42 8.95
C THR A 13 7.54 -6.18 8.22
N LEU A 14 8.61 -5.59 8.76
CA LEU A 14 9.32 -4.49 8.12
C LEU A 14 9.87 -4.92 6.76
N LYS A 15 10.34 -6.14 6.65
CA LYS A 15 10.89 -6.69 5.41
C LYS A 15 9.86 -6.65 4.27
N GLU A 16 8.61 -7.06 4.54
CA GLU A 16 7.55 -7.03 3.53
C GLU A 16 7.29 -5.62 3.02
N LEU A 17 7.39 -4.62 3.90
CA LEU A 17 7.07 -3.24 3.56
C LEU A 17 8.26 -2.45 3.00
N THR A 18 9.45 -3.03 2.98
CA THR A 18 10.65 -2.39 2.43
C THR A 18 11.27 -3.17 1.27
N LYS A 19 10.75 -4.34 0.96
CA LYS A 19 11.22 -5.17 -0.15
C LYS A 19 10.93 -4.46 -1.48
N SER A 20 11.94 -4.40 -2.35
CA SER A 20 11.80 -3.81 -3.68
C SER A 20 12.74 -4.49 -4.66
N GLU A 21 12.17 -5.13 -5.68
CA GLU A 21 12.95 -5.73 -6.76
C GLU A 21 13.66 -4.66 -7.59
N SER A 22 13.00 -3.50 -7.78
CA SER A 22 13.59 -2.38 -8.50
C SER A 22 14.81 -1.81 -7.77
N ALA A 23 14.74 -1.72 -6.43
CA ALA A 23 15.88 -1.24 -5.65
C ALA A 23 17.08 -2.18 -5.83
N VAL A 24 16.86 -3.49 -5.79
CA VAL A 24 17.91 -4.48 -6.01
C VAL A 24 18.49 -4.36 -7.42
N ARG A 25 17.62 -4.30 -8.43
CA ARG A 25 18.02 -4.23 -9.83
C ARG A 25 18.87 -2.99 -10.14
N PHE A 26 18.51 -1.84 -9.56
CA PHE A 26 19.23 -0.58 -9.79
C PHE A 26 20.33 -0.29 -8.78
N GLY A 27 20.53 -1.18 -7.79
CA GLY A 27 21.56 -0.99 -6.76
C GLY A 27 21.28 0.22 -5.86
N ILE A 28 20.02 0.55 -5.63
CA ILE A 28 19.59 1.69 -4.83
C ILE A 28 19.19 1.20 -3.45
N SER A 29 19.63 1.90 -2.40
CA SER A 29 19.21 1.59 -1.03
C SER A 29 17.73 1.91 -0.84
N ASN A 30 17.02 1.00 -0.18
CA ASN A 30 15.63 1.21 0.21
C ASN A 30 15.47 1.07 1.73
N GLU A 31 16.49 1.47 2.49
CA GLU A 31 16.42 1.46 3.94
C GLU A 31 15.59 2.63 4.45
N PRO A 32 14.58 2.37 5.30
CA PRO A 32 13.77 3.43 5.87
C PRO A 32 14.48 4.13 7.03
N THR A 33 14.18 5.42 7.21
CA THR A 33 14.57 6.16 8.40
C THR A 33 13.67 5.77 9.57
N GLU A 34 14.02 6.21 10.78
CA GLU A 34 13.19 5.95 11.96
C GLU A 34 11.78 6.53 11.82
N ASP A 35 11.66 7.73 11.25
CA ASP A 35 10.36 8.36 11.02
C ASP A 35 9.49 7.53 10.07
N VAL A 36 10.10 6.98 9.02
CA VAL A 36 9.41 6.11 8.07
C VAL A 36 8.96 4.83 8.78
N ILE A 37 9.79 4.24 9.63
CA ILE A 37 9.43 3.04 10.38
C ILE A 37 8.23 3.30 11.28
N LEU A 38 8.18 4.45 11.96
CA LEU A 38 7.02 4.82 12.78
C LEU A 38 5.75 4.92 11.94
N ASN A 39 5.84 5.51 10.75
CA ASN A 39 4.71 5.59 9.83
C ASN A 39 4.29 4.20 9.35
N LEU A 40 5.24 3.34 9.04
CA LEU A 40 4.94 1.95 8.65
C LEU A 40 4.27 1.18 9.78
N GLN A 41 4.66 1.42 11.04
CA GLN A 41 4.00 0.81 12.19
C GLN A 41 2.55 1.25 12.29
N CYS A 42 2.27 2.54 12.08
CA CYS A 42 0.91 3.06 12.07
C CYS A 42 0.07 2.46 10.93
N LEU A 43 0.65 2.36 9.73
CA LEU A 43 0.00 1.73 8.59
C LEU A 43 -0.33 0.27 8.88
N ALA A 44 0.62 -0.47 9.44
CA ALA A 44 0.41 -1.87 9.79
C ALA A 44 -0.67 -2.03 10.84
N ALA A 45 -0.62 -1.25 11.91
CA ALA A 45 -1.58 -1.36 13.02
C ALA A 45 -3.01 -0.96 12.62
N ASN A 46 -3.16 0.05 11.79
CA ASN A 46 -4.47 0.62 11.48
C ASN A 46 -5.10 0.10 10.19
N ILE A 47 -4.31 -0.41 9.26
CA ILE A 47 -4.79 -0.90 7.96
C ILE A 47 -4.46 -2.37 7.74
N LEU A 48 -3.17 -2.71 7.69
CA LEU A 48 -2.76 -4.03 7.21
C LEU A 48 -3.12 -5.16 8.19
N GLN A 49 -2.90 -4.96 9.48
CA GLN A 49 -3.23 -5.98 10.47
C GLN A 49 -4.75 -6.21 10.59
N PRO A 50 -5.61 -5.17 10.65
CA PRO A 50 -7.07 -5.38 10.63
C PRO A 50 -7.55 -6.14 9.39
N VAL A 51 -6.98 -5.86 8.22
CA VAL A 51 -7.30 -6.60 6.98
C VAL A 51 -6.89 -8.06 7.13
N ARG A 52 -5.66 -8.30 7.60
CA ARG A 52 -5.15 -9.65 7.84
C ARG A 52 -6.05 -10.44 8.79
N ASN A 53 -6.51 -9.79 9.85
CA ASN A 53 -7.37 -10.43 10.85
C ASN A 53 -8.74 -10.78 10.30
N HIS A 54 -9.34 -9.88 9.51
CA HIS A 54 -10.67 -10.10 8.96
C HIS A 54 -10.70 -11.23 7.93
N PHE A 55 -9.81 -11.19 6.96
CA PHE A 55 -9.80 -12.18 5.88
C PHE A 55 -9.11 -13.50 6.26
N GLU A 56 -8.36 -13.50 7.36
CA GLU A 56 -7.63 -14.67 7.88
C GLU A 56 -6.70 -15.31 6.85
N LYS A 57 -6.12 -14.48 5.98
CA LYS A 57 -5.19 -14.88 4.92
C LYS A 57 -4.03 -13.92 4.85
N PRO A 58 -2.85 -14.38 4.42
CA PRO A 58 -1.69 -13.50 4.27
C PRO A 58 -1.95 -12.42 3.22
N LEU A 59 -1.45 -11.22 3.48
CA LEU A 59 -1.43 -10.15 2.48
C LEU A 59 -0.23 -10.36 1.56
N ILE A 60 -0.45 -10.16 0.26
CA ILE A 60 0.65 -10.09 -0.71
C ILE A 60 0.94 -8.63 -0.92
N ILE A 61 2.00 -8.14 -0.27
CA ILE A 61 2.39 -6.73 -0.38
C ILE A 61 3.33 -6.61 -1.58
N THR A 62 2.87 -5.89 -2.60
CA THR A 62 3.63 -5.71 -3.84
C THR A 62 4.48 -4.44 -3.81
N SER A 63 4.10 -3.45 -3.01
CA SER A 63 4.88 -2.24 -2.82
C SER A 63 4.54 -1.61 -1.47
N GLY A 64 5.56 -1.28 -0.71
CA GLY A 64 5.42 -0.54 0.55
C GLY A 64 6.24 0.74 0.47
N PHE A 65 7.23 0.87 1.36
CA PHE A 65 8.13 2.01 1.34
C PHE A 65 9.01 2.01 0.09
N ARG A 66 9.13 3.18 -0.52
CA ARG A 66 10.08 3.45 -1.61
C ARG A 66 10.90 4.68 -1.24
N SER A 67 12.22 4.54 -1.21
CA SER A 67 13.09 5.69 -0.94
C SER A 67 12.89 6.77 -2.01
N PRO A 68 13.12 8.06 -1.69
CA PRO A 68 13.01 9.12 -2.69
C PRO A 68 13.88 8.87 -3.93
N GLU A 69 15.09 8.36 -3.73
CA GLU A 69 15.99 8.02 -4.83
C GLU A 69 15.40 6.94 -5.75
N LEU A 70 14.79 5.90 -5.15
CA LEU A 70 14.13 4.84 -5.91
C LEU A 70 12.94 5.39 -6.69
N CYS A 71 12.14 6.27 -6.09
CA CYS A 71 11.00 6.89 -6.76
C CYS A 71 11.43 7.65 -8.01
N VAL A 72 12.48 8.43 -7.92
CA VAL A 72 13.03 9.16 -9.07
C VAL A 72 13.45 8.17 -10.17
N LYS A 73 14.13 7.09 -9.79
CA LYS A 73 14.65 6.11 -10.74
C LYS A 73 13.54 5.38 -11.51
N ILE A 74 12.42 5.08 -10.87
CA ILE A 74 11.30 4.36 -11.51
C ILE A 74 10.27 5.31 -12.15
N GLY A 75 10.53 6.61 -12.16
CA GLY A 75 9.63 7.59 -12.77
C GLY A 75 8.46 8.01 -11.91
N SER A 76 8.50 7.72 -10.61
CA SER A 76 7.48 8.15 -9.66
C SER A 76 7.85 9.49 -9.03
N THR A 77 6.96 10.04 -8.23
CA THR A 77 7.17 11.32 -7.55
C THR A 77 7.72 11.13 -6.14
N THR A 78 8.60 12.05 -5.72
CA THR A 78 9.12 12.06 -4.35
C THR A 78 8.10 12.56 -3.32
N THR A 79 6.92 13.03 -3.78
CA THR A 79 5.83 13.44 -2.89
C THR A 79 4.86 12.30 -2.59
N SER A 80 5.05 11.13 -3.18
CA SER A 80 4.23 9.96 -2.94
C SER A 80 4.23 9.55 -1.46
N GLN A 81 3.08 9.09 -0.96
CA GLN A 81 2.98 8.57 0.41
C GLN A 81 3.83 7.30 0.61
N HIS A 82 4.19 6.61 -0.45
CA HIS A 82 5.15 5.49 -0.37
C HIS A 82 6.52 5.96 0.15
N THR A 83 6.93 7.19 -0.14
CA THR A 83 8.22 7.72 0.35
C THR A 83 8.20 8.04 1.83
N LYS A 84 7.02 8.17 2.40
CA LYS A 84 6.83 8.50 3.82
C LYS A 84 6.54 7.27 4.69
N GLY A 85 6.40 6.11 4.08
CA GLY A 85 5.97 4.91 4.81
C GLY A 85 4.50 4.94 5.18
N GLN A 86 3.69 5.68 4.44
CA GLN A 86 2.26 5.85 4.73
C GLN A 86 1.35 5.08 3.80
N ALA A 87 1.89 4.38 2.81
CA ALA A 87 1.09 3.68 1.81
C ALA A 87 1.64 2.29 1.49
N ALA A 88 0.74 1.38 1.12
CA ALA A 88 1.09 0.07 0.61
C ALA A 88 0.14 -0.33 -0.52
N ASP A 89 0.66 -1.10 -1.46
CA ASP A 89 -0.11 -1.77 -2.50
C ASP A 89 -0.13 -3.25 -2.17
N PHE A 90 -1.30 -3.86 -2.18
CA PHE A 90 -1.43 -5.26 -1.76
C PHE A 90 -2.66 -5.95 -2.32
N GLU A 91 -2.66 -7.28 -2.21
CA GLU A 91 -3.73 -8.17 -2.61
C GLU A 91 -3.84 -9.32 -1.62
N ILE A 92 -4.91 -10.09 -1.73
CA ILE A 92 -5.10 -11.34 -0.99
C ILE A 92 -5.54 -12.42 -1.98
N ASN A 93 -4.82 -13.55 -2.01
CA ASN A 93 -5.20 -14.67 -2.86
C ASN A 93 -6.62 -15.15 -2.56
N GLY A 94 -7.42 -15.29 -3.62
CA GLY A 94 -8.78 -15.78 -3.48
C GLY A 94 -9.81 -14.74 -3.10
N ILE A 95 -9.41 -13.49 -2.88
CA ILE A 95 -10.32 -12.38 -2.57
C ILE A 95 -10.25 -11.38 -3.73
N ALA A 96 -11.39 -11.07 -4.33
CA ALA A 96 -11.44 -10.06 -5.38
C ALA A 96 -11.00 -8.71 -4.82
N ASN A 97 -10.19 -7.98 -5.58
CA ASN A 97 -9.66 -6.69 -5.11
C ASN A 97 -10.76 -5.68 -4.82
N LYS A 98 -11.87 -5.73 -5.54
CA LYS A 98 -13.01 -4.88 -5.23
C LYS A 98 -13.60 -5.19 -3.85
N ASP A 99 -13.75 -6.47 -3.51
CA ASP A 99 -14.27 -6.87 -2.20
C ASP A 99 -13.33 -6.44 -1.08
N LEU A 100 -12.02 -6.57 -1.32
CA LEU A 100 -10.99 -6.13 -0.39
C LEU A 100 -11.09 -4.62 -0.14
N SER A 101 -11.14 -3.83 -1.20
CA SER A 101 -11.21 -2.36 -1.06
C SER A 101 -12.53 -1.91 -0.46
N ASP A 102 -13.66 -2.51 -0.83
CA ASP A 102 -14.96 -2.17 -0.24
C ASP A 102 -14.98 -2.44 1.26
N TRP A 103 -14.40 -3.56 1.70
CA TRP A 103 -14.33 -3.88 3.13
C TRP A 103 -13.52 -2.83 3.90
N ILE A 104 -12.38 -2.42 3.34
CA ILE A 104 -11.53 -1.38 3.94
C ILE A 104 -12.32 -0.08 4.07
N HIS A 105 -13.00 0.31 3.01
CA HIS A 105 -13.81 1.54 3.01
C HIS A 105 -14.88 1.52 4.09
N GLN A 106 -15.54 0.39 4.27
CA GLN A 106 -16.67 0.27 5.20
C GLN A 106 -16.23 0.15 6.66
N ASN A 107 -15.02 -0.34 6.92
CA ASN A 107 -14.63 -0.74 8.26
C ASN A 107 -13.43 -0.01 8.86
N LEU A 108 -12.59 0.62 8.05
CA LEU A 108 -11.35 1.23 8.54
C LEU A 108 -11.32 2.73 8.28
N ASP A 109 -10.54 3.43 9.12
CA ASP A 109 -10.17 4.81 8.87
C ASP A 109 -8.90 4.80 8.03
N TYR A 110 -8.93 5.46 6.87
CA TYR A 110 -7.79 5.51 5.94
C TYR A 110 -7.72 6.88 5.29
N ASP A 111 -6.54 7.23 4.74
CA ASP A 111 -6.37 8.50 4.06
C ASP A 111 -6.84 8.40 2.60
N GLN A 112 -6.20 7.54 1.80
CA GLN A 112 -6.58 7.33 0.40
C GLN A 112 -6.62 5.83 0.11
N LEU A 113 -7.69 5.39 -0.51
CA LEU A 113 -7.91 4.00 -0.91
C LEU A 113 -8.16 4.00 -2.41
N ILE A 114 -7.39 3.25 -3.15
CA ILE A 114 -7.53 3.19 -4.61
C ILE A 114 -7.64 1.75 -5.06
N LEU A 115 -8.73 1.44 -5.76
CA LEU A 115 -8.87 0.18 -6.49
C LEU A 115 -8.23 0.39 -7.85
N GLU A 116 -7.03 -0.16 -8.04
CA GLU A 116 -6.21 0.12 -9.21
C GLU A 116 -6.35 -0.94 -10.29
N PHE A 117 -6.83 -0.53 -11.46
CA PHE A 117 -6.90 -1.34 -12.69
C PHE A 117 -7.70 -2.64 -12.55
N TRP A 118 -8.72 -2.62 -11.70
CA TRP A 118 -9.61 -3.76 -11.51
C TRP A 118 -10.66 -3.83 -12.62
N LYS A 119 -10.97 -5.04 -13.07
CA LYS A 119 -12.01 -5.30 -14.08
C LYS A 119 -13.01 -6.32 -13.55
N PRO A 120 -14.33 -6.07 -13.71
CA PRO A 120 -15.35 -6.99 -13.20
C PRO A 120 -15.23 -8.41 -13.75
N GLU A 121 -14.84 -8.55 -15.03
CA GLU A 121 -14.65 -9.85 -15.68
C GLU A 121 -13.41 -10.58 -15.21
N GLU A 122 -12.51 -9.91 -14.51
CA GLU A 122 -11.27 -10.47 -13.97
C GLU A 122 -11.13 -10.07 -12.49
N PRO A 123 -11.81 -10.77 -11.56
CA PRO A 123 -11.86 -10.34 -10.14
C PRO A 123 -10.49 -10.17 -9.48
N ASN A 124 -9.48 -10.90 -9.95
CA ASN A 124 -8.12 -10.81 -9.41
C ASN A 124 -7.25 -9.79 -10.15
N SER A 125 -7.82 -9.02 -11.08
CA SER A 125 -7.07 -7.99 -11.78
C SER A 125 -6.75 -6.80 -10.87
N GLY A 126 -5.68 -6.08 -11.22
CA GLY A 126 -5.29 -4.89 -10.48
C GLY A 126 -4.77 -5.18 -9.07
N TRP A 127 -4.86 -4.20 -8.22
CA TRP A 127 -4.45 -4.31 -6.81
C TRP A 127 -5.14 -3.22 -5.99
N VAL A 128 -4.91 -3.24 -4.68
CA VAL A 128 -5.43 -2.22 -3.76
C VAL A 128 -4.29 -1.37 -3.24
N HIS A 129 -4.44 -0.06 -3.36
CA HIS A 129 -3.55 0.93 -2.74
C HIS A 129 -4.27 1.51 -1.54
N CYS A 130 -3.64 1.54 -0.38
CA CYS A 130 -4.22 2.16 0.81
C CYS A 130 -3.16 2.91 1.60
N SER A 131 -3.51 4.11 2.05
CA SER A 131 -2.64 4.94 2.86
C SER A 131 -3.28 5.30 4.18
N TYR A 132 -2.43 5.65 5.15
CA TYR A 132 -2.85 6.09 6.47
C TYR A 132 -1.97 7.25 6.90
N LYS A 133 -2.57 8.40 7.17
CA LYS A 133 -1.84 9.59 7.53
C LYS A 133 -1.77 9.81 9.04
N GLY A 134 -2.86 9.58 9.73
CA GLY A 134 -2.96 9.72 11.16
C GLY A 134 -4.40 9.85 11.61
N GLN A 135 -4.68 9.53 12.86
CA GLN A 135 -6.01 9.68 13.43
C GLN A 135 -6.46 11.15 13.34
N GLY A 136 -7.61 11.39 12.74
CA GLY A 136 -8.14 12.74 12.55
C GLY A 136 -7.57 13.49 11.36
N GLU A 137 -6.60 12.91 10.65
CA GLU A 137 -5.95 13.54 9.50
C GLU A 137 -6.26 12.87 8.17
N ASN A 138 -6.96 11.74 8.20
CA ASN A 138 -7.26 10.94 7.02
C ASN A 138 -8.40 11.55 6.21
N ARG A 139 -8.21 11.65 4.88
CA ARG A 139 -9.20 12.22 3.97
C ARG A 139 -10.38 11.28 3.69
N LYS A 140 -10.18 9.99 3.88
CA LYS A 140 -11.14 8.93 3.53
C LYS A 140 -11.59 9.02 2.07
N GLN A 141 -10.62 9.20 1.19
CA GLN A 141 -10.84 9.32 -0.24
C GLN A 141 -10.78 7.96 -0.91
N TYR A 142 -11.92 7.50 -1.45
CA TYR A 142 -12.02 6.20 -2.12
C TYR A 142 -12.14 6.41 -3.63
N LEU A 143 -11.13 5.94 -4.38
CA LEU A 143 -11.02 6.14 -5.82
C LEU A 143 -10.85 4.81 -6.54
N ARG A 144 -11.12 4.81 -7.84
CA ARG A 144 -10.63 3.77 -8.74
C ARG A 144 -9.68 4.40 -9.74
N ALA A 145 -8.68 3.64 -10.16
CA ALA A 145 -7.75 4.04 -11.21
C ALA A 145 -7.98 3.14 -12.42
N PHE A 146 -7.99 3.73 -13.61
CA PHE A 146 -8.19 3.00 -14.85
C PHE A 146 -7.42 3.69 -15.98
N THR A 147 -7.23 2.96 -17.09
CA THR A 147 -6.56 3.51 -18.27
C THR A 147 -7.58 4.02 -19.26
N GLU A 148 -7.39 5.25 -19.72
CA GLU A 148 -8.21 5.86 -20.76
C GLU A 148 -7.28 6.61 -21.71
N ASN A 149 -7.35 6.27 -23.00
CA ASN A 149 -6.50 6.86 -24.05
C ASN A 149 -4.99 6.78 -23.70
N GLY A 150 -4.57 5.64 -23.13
CA GLY A 150 -3.18 5.42 -22.76
C GLY A 150 -2.72 6.15 -21.50
N LYS A 151 -3.62 6.81 -20.80
CA LYS A 151 -3.30 7.55 -19.56
C LYS A 151 -4.08 7.00 -18.38
N THR A 152 -3.48 7.08 -17.19
CA THR A 152 -4.15 6.72 -15.96
C THR A 152 -5.12 7.83 -15.55
N LYS A 153 -6.36 7.45 -15.29
CA LYS A 153 -7.41 8.33 -14.79
C LYS A 153 -7.89 7.85 -13.44
N TYR A 154 -8.34 8.77 -12.62
CA TYR A 154 -8.89 8.47 -11.30
C TYR A 154 -10.30 9.03 -11.21
N GLU A 155 -11.22 8.27 -10.59
CA GLU A 155 -12.56 8.77 -10.31
C GLU A 155 -13.05 8.24 -8.96
N PRO A 156 -13.93 8.99 -8.27
CA PRO A 156 -14.49 8.52 -7.00
C PRO A 156 -15.28 7.23 -7.17
N MET A 157 -15.18 6.34 -6.16
CA MET A 157 -15.99 5.12 -6.10
C MET A 157 -17.41 5.40 -5.59
N ILE A 158 -17.59 6.52 -4.93
CA ILE A 158 -18.87 6.94 -4.35
C ILE A 158 -19.09 8.43 -4.55
#